data_1dd977cb133c1df050e582f66c2869e3
#
_entry.id   1dd977cb133c1df050e582f66c2869e3
#
_cell.length_a   1.000
_cell.length_b   1.000
_cell.length_c   1.000
_cell.angle_alpha   90.00
_cell.angle_beta   90.00
_cell.angle_gamma   90.00
#
_symmetry.space_group_name_H-M   'P 1'
#
loop_
_entity.id
_entity.type
_entity.pdbx_description
1 polymer ?
#
loop_
_entity_poly.entity_id
_entity_poly.type
_entity_poly.pdbx_seq_one_letter_code
_entity_poly.pdbx_strand_id
1 'polypeptide(L)'
;MKQPSNSHILGRLLMPVAFVLMVVSCGIDTKPQPVAVGKDDCAGCGMTIEDPKFACEFISDKGKCYKFDDVSCLFHYLHKQHLSDSAVAKIYVANYAQPDSLIDVTKASLVLGAGIHSPMNGGVAAFSNPGEARNFAVNTKSILLDSWQRLKVQH
;
A
#
# COMPACT_ATOMS: atom_id res chain seq x y z
N MET A 1 -10.02 2.05 -89.29
CA MET A 1 -10.84 3.17 -88.83
C MET A 1 -11.40 2.84 -87.46
N LYS A 2 -11.21 3.73 -86.56
CA LYS A 2 -11.84 3.79 -85.24
C LYS A 2 -11.31 2.86 -84.13
N GLN A 3 -10.56 3.45 -83.27
CA GLN A 3 -10.24 2.96 -81.90
C GLN A 3 -11.46 2.75 -81.03
N PRO A 4 -11.30 1.91 -80.02
CA PRO A 4 -11.97 2.22 -78.78
C PRO A 4 -11.00 2.45 -77.62
N SER A 5 -11.47 3.30 -76.77
CA SER A 5 -10.90 3.92 -75.61
C SER A 5 -10.59 2.93 -74.46
N ASN A 6 -9.44 3.13 -73.91
CA ASN A 6 -9.06 2.59 -72.60
C ASN A 6 -9.90 3.23 -71.49
N SER A 7 -10.70 2.46 -70.82
CA SER A 7 -11.27 2.84 -69.53
C SER A 7 -10.40 2.26 -68.40
N HIS A 8 -9.68 3.14 -67.80
CA HIS A 8 -8.90 2.87 -66.57
C HIS A 8 -9.83 2.49 -65.41
N ILE A 9 -9.81 1.23 -65.05
CA ILE A 9 -10.39 0.78 -63.80
C ILE A 9 -9.37 1.08 -62.75
N LEU A 10 -9.54 2.24 -62.15
CA LEU A 10 -8.76 2.67 -60.99
C LEU A 10 -9.32 1.89 -59.78
N GLY A 11 -8.68 0.76 -59.50
CA GLY A 11 -8.94 -0.02 -58.31
C GLY A 11 -8.57 0.78 -57.08
N ARG A 12 -9.57 1.34 -56.43
CA ARG A 12 -9.45 2.03 -55.16
C ARG A 12 -9.18 0.98 -54.10
N LEU A 13 -7.90 0.77 -53.79
CA LEU A 13 -7.44 -0.03 -52.67
C LEU A 13 -7.80 0.70 -51.36
N LEU A 14 -8.95 0.33 -50.79
CA LEU A 14 -9.34 0.73 -49.46
C LEU A 14 -8.50 -0.05 -48.44
N MET A 15 -7.41 0.56 -48.02
CA MET A 15 -6.60 0.07 -46.92
C MET A 15 -7.35 0.33 -45.62
N PRO A 16 -7.76 -0.71 -44.86
CA PRO A 16 -8.33 -0.48 -43.53
C PRO A 16 -7.20 -0.03 -42.61
N VAL A 17 -7.22 1.23 -42.25
CA VAL A 17 -6.42 1.75 -41.14
C VAL A 17 -6.94 1.09 -39.86
N ALA A 18 -6.30 0.01 -39.46
CA ALA A 18 -6.50 -0.59 -38.16
C ALA A 18 -5.96 0.40 -37.12
N PHE A 19 -6.86 1.22 -36.59
CA PHE A 19 -6.59 2.09 -35.44
C PHE A 19 -6.50 1.17 -34.21
N VAL A 20 -5.29 0.69 -33.92
CA VAL A 20 -4.97 -0.04 -32.69
C VAL A 20 -5.10 0.96 -31.55
N LEU A 21 -6.23 0.95 -30.89
CA LEU A 21 -6.43 1.59 -29.60
C LEU A 21 -5.48 0.91 -28.59
N MET A 22 -4.31 1.50 -28.38
CA MET A 22 -3.46 1.20 -27.23
C MET A 22 -4.22 1.67 -25.99
N VAL A 23 -4.96 0.78 -25.35
CA VAL A 23 -5.45 0.95 -23.98
C VAL A 23 -4.23 0.95 -23.08
N VAL A 24 -3.68 2.13 -22.83
CA VAL A 24 -2.71 2.35 -21.75
C VAL A 24 -3.50 2.12 -20.46
N SER A 25 -3.40 0.91 -19.92
CA SER A 25 -3.86 0.62 -18.57
C SER A 25 -2.98 1.42 -17.61
N CYS A 26 -3.45 2.57 -17.18
CA CYS A 26 -2.85 3.36 -16.13
C CYS A 26 -3.09 2.62 -14.80
N GLY A 27 -2.29 1.58 -14.53
CA GLY A 27 -2.25 0.93 -13.21
C GLY A 27 -1.75 1.94 -12.18
N ILE A 28 -2.39 1.99 -11.01
CA ILE A 28 -1.89 2.79 -9.88
C ILE A 28 -0.58 2.19 -9.38
N ASP A 29 0.38 3.06 -9.01
CA ASP A 29 1.59 2.60 -8.32
C ASP A 29 1.24 2.31 -6.87
N THR A 30 1.39 1.04 -6.50
CA THR A 30 1.13 0.55 -5.14
C THR A 30 2.40 0.16 -4.41
N LYS A 31 3.58 0.59 -4.88
CA LYS A 31 4.85 0.34 -4.19
C LYS A 31 4.94 1.17 -2.91
N PRO A 32 5.59 0.63 -1.86
CA PRO A 32 5.79 1.39 -0.64
C PRO A 32 6.67 2.61 -0.90
N GLN A 33 6.36 3.71 -0.21
CA GLN A 33 7.13 4.95 -0.28
C GLN A 33 7.97 5.10 0.99
N PRO A 34 9.27 5.49 0.91
CA PRO A 34 10.07 5.68 2.10
C PRO A 34 9.45 6.71 3.04
N VAL A 35 9.43 6.39 4.34
CA VAL A 35 9.02 7.35 5.39
C VAL A 35 10.23 8.19 5.76
N ALA A 36 10.13 9.50 5.57
CA ALA A 36 11.17 10.45 5.96
C ALA A 36 11.00 10.84 7.44
N VAL A 37 11.63 10.07 8.33
CA VAL A 37 11.60 10.31 9.79
C VAL A 37 12.09 11.73 10.11
N GLY A 38 11.40 12.40 11.03
CA GLY A 38 11.68 13.80 11.40
C GLY A 38 11.24 14.83 10.35
N LYS A 39 10.53 14.41 9.26
CA LYS A 39 10.07 15.30 8.19
C LYS A 39 8.65 15.03 7.73
N ASP A 40 8.26 13.74 7.62
CA ASP A 40 6.90 13.38 7.26
C ASP A 40 5.97 13.52 8.47
N ASP A 41 4.78 14.03 8.23
CA ASP A 41 3.75 14.14 9.25
C ASP A 41 2.75 12.98 9.16
N CYS A 42 2.31 12.50 10.31
CA CYS A 42 1.28 11.49 10.43
C CYS A 42 -0.07 12.01 9.93
N ALA A 43 -0.64 11.36 8.91
CA ALA A 43 -1.93 11.74 8.34
C ALA A 43 -3.09 11.61 9.34
N GLY A 44 -2.93 10.83 10.41
CA GLY A 44 -3.95 10.60 11.44
C GLY A 44 -3.97 11.68 12.52
N CYS A 45 -2.83 11.94 13.16
CA CYS A 45 -2.71 12.86 14.30
C CYS A 45 -2.03 14.20 13.97
N GLY A 46 -1.36 14.32 12.83
CA GLY A 46 -0.66 15.53 12.40
C GLY A 46 0.71 15.76 13.08
N MET A 47 1.17 14.81 13.89
CA MET A 47 2.51 14.89 14.50
C MET A 47 3.56 14.36 13.51
N THR A 48 4.79 14.88 13.64
CA THR A 48 5.92 14.39 12.87
C THR A 48 6.24 12.95 13.25
N ILE A 49 6.54 12.10 12.26
CA ILE A 49 6.90 10.69 12.47
C ILE A 49 8.33 10.62 12.99
N GLU A 50 8.50 10.20 14.25
CA GLU A 50 9.80 10.17 14.93
C GLU A 50 10.38 8.76 15.07
N ASP A 51 9.55 7.72 15.26
CA ASP A 51 10.02 6.34 15.42
C ASP A 51 9.75 5.50 14.16
N PRO A 52 10.79 5.21 13.36
CA PRO A 52 10.63 4.45 12.13
C PRO A 52 10.17 3.01 12.33
N LYS A 53 10.31 2.44 13.55
CA LYS A 53 9.93 1.03 13.84
C LYS A 53 8.43 0.79 13.78
N PHE A 54 7.63 1.83 13.97
CA PHE A 54 6.18 1.73 14.03
C PHE A 54 5.48 2.42 12.86
N ALA A 55 6.26 3.10 12.02
CA ALA A 55 5.73 3.79 10.87
C ALA A 55 4.94 2.83 9.95
N CYS A 56 3.86 3.33 9.43
CA CYS A 56 3.08 2.59 8.45
C CYS A 56 2.51 3.53 7.38
N GLU A 57 2.05 2.95 6.30
CA GLU A 57 1.39 3.69 5.24
C GLU A 57 0.23 2.92 4.66
N PHE A 58 -0.76 3.63 4.13
CA PHE A 58 -1.67 3.05 3.18
C PHE A 58 -1.66 3.79 1.84
N ILE A 59 -1.85 3.03 0.77
CA ILE A 59 -2.02 3.54 -0.58
C ILE A 59 -3.49 3.38 -0.95
N SER A 60 -4.14 4.48 -1.32
CA SER A 60 -5.54 4.47 -1.71
C SER A 60 -5.74 3.81 -3.08
N ASP A 61 -6.99 3.48 -3.40
CA ASP A 61 -7.46 3.02 -4.71
C ASP A 61 -7.14 3.99 -5.86
N LYS A 62 -6.77 5.24 -5.53
CA LYS A 62 -6.34 6.29 -6.48
C LYS A 62 -4.81 6.49 -6.50
N GLY A 63 -4.05 5.64 -5.81
CA GLY A 63 -2.60 5.70 -5.77
C GLY A 63 -2.02 6.77 -4.84
N LYS A 64 -2.84 7.43 -4.01
CA LYS A 64 -2.33 8.39 -3.02
C LYS A 64 -1.82 7.65 -1.79
N CYS A 65 -0.58 7.94 -1.39
CA CYS A 65 0.04 7.43 -0.18
C CYS A 65 -0.26 8.34 1.01
N TYR A 66 -0.57 7.73 2.15
CA TYR A 66 -0.77 8.37 3.46
C TYR A 66 0.12 7.67 4.48
N LYS A 67 0.90 8.44 5.23
CA LYS A 67 1.87 7.94 6.20
C LYS A 67 1.40 8.16 7.62
N PHE A 68 1.77 7.27 8.51
CA PHE A 68 1.36 7.28 9.91
C PHE A 68 2.53 6.88 10.80
N ASP A 69 2.58 7.42 12.00
CA ASP A 69 3.58 7.11 13.02
C ASP A 69 3.28 5.81 13.79
N ASP A 70 2.03 5.31 13.70
CA ASP A 70 1.54 4.15 14.42
C ASP A 70 0.32 3.55 13.72
N VAL A 71 0.16 2.24 13.82
CA VAL A 71 -0.99 1.50 13.29
C VAL A 71 -2.32 2.00 13.87
N SER A 72 -2.36 2.45 15.14
CA SER A 72 -3.57 3.03 15.73
C SER A 72 -3.99 4.33 15.03
N CYS A 73 -3.04 5.18 14.62
CA CYS A 73 -3.33 6.35 13.81
C CYS A 73 -3.90 6.00 12.44
N LEU A 74 -3.38 4.93 11.82
CA LEU A 74 -3.93 4.42 10.56
C LEU A 74 -5.39 3.99 10.73
N PHE A 75 -5.71 3.17 11.74
CA PHE A 75 -7.09 2.73 11.99
C PHE A 75 -8.02 3.90 12.32
N HIS A 76 -7.58 4.80 13.20
CA HIS A 76 -8.35 6.01 13.52
C HIS A 76 -8.64 6.83 12.27
N TYR A 77 -7.67 6.99 11.38
CA TYR A 77 -7.84 7.71 10.12
C TYR A 77 -8.85 7.02 9.21
N LEU A 78 -8.70 5.70 8.99
CA LEU A 78 -9.62 4.94 8.14
C LEU A 78 -11.06 5.03 8.65
N HIS A 79 -11.25 4.93 9.96
CA HIS A 79 -12.56 5.06 10.61
C HIS A 79 -13.13 6.47 10.50
N LYS A 80 -12.33 7.49 10.83
CA LYS A 80 -12.75 8.91 10.78
C LYS A 80 -13.13 9.36 9.36
N GLN A 81 -12.43 8.83 8.35
CA GLN A 81 -12.70 9.14 6.94
C GLN A 81 -13.78 8.23 6.33
N HIS A 82 -14.36 7.30 7.12
CA HIS A 82 -15.35 6.32 6.65
C HIS A 82 -14.88 5.55 5.41
N LEU A 83 -13.57 5.21 5.35
CA LEU A 83 -13.01 4.51 4.21
C LEU A 83 -13.36 3.03 4.26
N SER A 84 -13.95 2.54 3.16
CA SER A 84 -14.20 1.10 2.97
C SER A 84 -12.91 0.36 2.58
N ASP A 85 -12.91 -0.95 2.75
CA ASP A 85 -11.76 -1.78 2.32
C ASP A 85 -11.43 -1.61 0.83
N SER A 86 -12.42 -1.31 -0.01
CA SER A 86 -12.21 -1.06 -1.44
C SER A 86 -11.48 0.25 -1.75
N ALA A 87 -11.47 1.21 -0.81
CA ALA A 87 -10.73 2.46 -0.94
C ALA A 87 -9.24 2.31 -0.62
N VAL A 88 -8.84 1.16 -0.08
CA VAL A 88 -7.46 0.86 0.33
C VAL A 88 -6.85 -0.16 -0.62
N ALA A 89 -5.92 0.28 -1.47
CA ALA A 89 -5.23 -0.61 -2.40
C ALA A 89 -4.16 -1.46 -1.70
N LYS A 90 -3.38 -0.85 -0.78
CA LYS A 90 -2.30 -1.50 -0.04
C LYS A 90 -2.08 -0.87 1.32
N ILE A 91 -1.63 -1.67 2.28
CA ILE A 91 -1.11 -1.22 3.57
C ILE A 91 0.28 -1.81 3.74
N TYR A 92 1.21 -0.97 4.17
CA TYR A 92 2.57 -1.36 4.53
C TYR A 92 2.87 -0.95 5.97
N VAL A 93 3.65 -1.77 6.64
CA VAL A 93 4.10 -1.54 8.03
C VAL A 93 5.62 -1.66 8.08
N ALA A 94 6.26 -0.87 8.93
CA ALA A 94 7.70 -0.96 9.11
C ALA A 94 8.11 -2.33 9.66
N ASN A 95 9.21 -2.88 9.16
CA ASN A 95 9.84 -4.04 9.76
C ASN A 95 10.53 -3.61 11.05
N TYR A 96 10.03 -4.04 12.20
CA TYR A 96 10.57 -3.64 13.50
C TYR A 96 12.08 -3.93 13.65
N ALA A 97 12.55 -5.02 13.06
CA ALA A 97 13.97 -5.41 13.09
C ALA A 97 14.82 -4.62 12.09
N GLN A 98 14.22 -4.06 11.03
CA GLN A 98 14.88 -3.29 9.98
C GLN A 98 13.99 -2.12 9.56
N PRO A 99 13.93 -1.02 10.34
CA PRO A 99 12.92 0.03 10.21
C PRO A 99 12.88 0.76 8.87
N ASP A 100 13.97 0.73 8.11
CA ASP A 100 14.02 1.31 6.75
C ASP A 100 13.28 0.46 5.70
N SER A 101 12.75 -0.70 6.10
CA SER A 101 12.05 -1.64 5.23
C SER A 101 10.56 -1.68 5.58
N LEU A 102 9.71 -1.41 4.59
CA LEU A 102 8.27 -1.54 4.69
C LEU A 102 7.81 -2.90 4.16
N ILE A 103 6.93 -3.57 4.88
CA ILE A 103 6.39 -4.89 4.59
C ILE A 103 4.91 -4.76 4.22
N ASP A 104 4.47 -5.41 3.13
CA ASP A 104 3.04 -5.59 2.88
C ASP A 104 2.40 -6.27 4.09
N VAL A 105 1.42 -5.64 4.71
CA VAL A 105 0.83 -6.09 5.97
C VAL A 105 0.24 -7.50 5.89
N THR A 106 -0.15 -7.94 4.70
CA THR A 106 -0.65 -9.31 4.47
C THR A 106 0.43 -10.38 4.54
N LYS A 107 1.70 -9.97 4.51
CA LYS A 107 2.90 -10.84 4.59
C LYS A 107 3.65 -10.66 5.91
N ALA A 108 3.26 -9.68 6.71
CA ALA A 108 3.91 -9.39 7.98
C ALA A 108 3.47 -10.37 9.08
N SER A 109 4.40 -10.75 9.94
CA SER A 109 4.11 -11.37 11.23
C SER A 109 3.93 -10.26 12.26
N LEU A 110 2.72 -10.15 12.82
CA LEU A 110 2.34 -9.05 13.71
C LEU A 110 2.36 -9.52 15.17
N VAL A 111 2.93 -8.68 16.03
CA VAL A 111 2.94 -8.89 17.49
C VAL A 111 2.20 -7.74 18.14
N LEU A 112 1.22 -8.07 18.99
CA LEU A 112 0.40 -7.10 19.71
C LEU A 112 0.57 -7.30 21.23
N GLY A 113 0.83 -6.22 21.95
CA GLY A 113 0.89 -6.29 23.41
C GLY A 113 1.19 -4.98 24.11
N ALA A 114 0.76 -4.86 25.35
CA ALA A 114 0.97 -3.69 26.20
C ALA A 114 2.46 -3.41 26.52
N GLY A 115 3.34 -4.41 26.34
CA GLY A 115 4.79 -4.25 26.49
C GLY A 115 5.47 -3.62 25.28
N ILE A 116 4.72 -3.30 24.22
CA ILE A 116 5.24 -2.66 23.00
C ILE A 116 4.87 -1.17 23.08
N HIS A 117 5.87 -0.34 23.34
CA HIS A 117 5.66 1.10 23.46
C HIS A 117 5.82 1.76 22.09
N SER A 118 4.70 1.97 21.40
CA SER A 118 4.63 2.68 20.14
C SER A 118 4.13 4.13 20.34
N PRO A 119 4.38 5.06 19.40
CA PRO A 119 4.11 6.49 19.58
C PRO A 119 2.69 6.83 20.05
N MET A 120 1.69 6.17 19.50
CA MET A 120 0.27 6.36 19.85
C MET A 120 -0.32 5.20 20.64
N ASN A 121 0.56 4.42 21.28
CA ASN A 121 0.18 3.29 22.14
C ASN A 121 -0.65 2.21 21.42
N GLY A 122 -0.47 2.08 20.11
CA GLY A 122 -1.10 1.02 19.32
C GLY A 122 -0.59 -0.38 19.67
N GLY A 123 0.61 -0.46 20.27
CA GLY A 123 1.19 -1.69 20.79
C GLY A 123 1.43 -2.78 19.76
N VAL A 124 1.68 -2.41 18.48
CA VAL A 124 1.88 -3.36 17.38
C VAL A 124 3.30 -3.24 16.83
N ALA A 125 3.99 -4.38 16.74
CA ALA A 125 5.26 -4.49 16.02
C ALA A 125 5.11 -5.49 14.87
N ALA A 126 5.70 -5.19 13.71
CA ALA A 126 5.63 -6.03 12.52
C ALA A 126 7.01 -6.55 12.14
N PHE A 127 7.06 -7.79 11.65
CA PHE A 127 8.30 -8.47 11.27
C PHE A 127 8.14 -9.17 9.93
N SER A 128 9.20 -9.15 9.12
CA SER A 128 9.28 -9.94 7.90
C SER A 128 9.60 -11.42 8.19
N ASN A 129 10.29 -11.68 9.33
CA ASN A 129 10.68 -13.02 9.77
C ASN A 129 9.78 -13.51 10.91
N PRO A 130 9.01 -14.62 10.70
CA PRO A 130 8.14 -15.16 11.76
C PRO A 130 8.89 -15.65 13.00
N GLY A 131 10.14 -16.05 12.88
CA GLY A 131 11.00 -16.47 14.00
C GLY A 131 11.35 -15.29 14.91
N GLU A 132 11.70 -14.15 14.32
CA GLU A 132 11.96 -12.90 15.06
C GLU A 132 10.69 -12.42 15.78
N ALA A 133 9.55 -12.43 15.08
CA ALA A 133 8.25 -12.07 15.66
C ALA A 133 7.93 -12.93 16.90
N ARG A 134 8.14 -14.26 16.79
CA ARG A 134 7.88 -15.18 17.90
C ARG A 134 8.78 -14.91 19.10
N ASN A 135 10.09 -14.74 18.86
CA ASN A 135 11.04 -14.42 19.91
C ASN A 135 10.71 -13.09 20.59
N PHE A 136 10.35 -12.09 19.79
CA PHE A 136 9.93 -10.77 20.31
C PHE A 136 8.65 -10.89 21.16
N ALA A 137 7.64 -11.63 20.70
CA ALA A 137 6.40 -11.85 21.42
C ALA A 137 6.62 -12.51 22.79
N VAL A 138 7.50 -13.51 22.85
CA VAL A 138 7.88 -14.18 24.12
C VAL A 138 8.56 -13.19 25.06
N ASN A 139 9.54 -12.44 24.59
CA ASN A 139 10.33 -11.51 25.39
C ASN A 139 9.49 -10.34 25.95
N THR A 140 8.50 -9.88 25.18
CA THR A 140 7.61 -8.77 25.56
C THR A 140 6.32 -9.23 26.22
N LYS A 141 6.14 -10.55 26.40
CA LYS A 141 4.89 -11.15 26.87
C LYS A 141 3.67 -10.71 26.07
N SER A 142 3.86 -10.63 24.76
CA SER A 142 2.90 -10.14 23.78
C SER A 142 2.30 -11.29 22.97
N ILE A 143 1.27 -11.01 22.18
CA ILE A 143 0.53 -11.99 21.37
C ILE A 143 1.03 -11.94 19.94
N LEU A 144 1.40 -13.08 19.36
CA LEU A 144 1.61 -13.22 17.93
C LEU A 144 0.24 -13.35 17.25
N LEU A 145 -0.07 -12.45 16.35
CA LEU A 145 -1.31 -12.49 15.57
C LEU A 145 -1.12 -13.36 14.32
N ASP A 146 -2.15 -14.14 14.00
CA ASP A 146 -2.18 -14.99 12.81
C ASP A 146 -2.51 -14.23 11.52
N SER A 147 -3.09 -13.03 11.63
CA SER A 147 -3.45 -12.24 10.47
C SER A 147 -3.69 -10.77 10.80
N TRP A 148 -3.57 -9.93 9.77
CA TRP A 148 -3.95 -8.52 9.81
C TRP A 148 -5.43 -8.30 10.14
N GLN A 149 -6.31 -9.20 9.69
CA GLN A 149 -7.75 -9.12 9.95
C GLN A 149 -8.05 -9.19 11.46
N ARG A 150 -7.28 -9.98 12.21
CA ARG A 150 -7.43 -10.03 13.67
C ARG A 150 -7.12 -8.71 14.35
N LEU A 151 -6.14 -7.97 13.82
CA LEU A 151 -5.81 -6.64 14.32
C LEU A 151 -6.93 -5.63 14.05
N LYS A 152 -7.58 -5.69 12.88
CA LYS A 152 -8.72 -4.83 12.52
C LYS A 152 -9.92 -4.95 13.49
N VAL A 153 -10.11 -6.11 14.10
CA VAL A 153 -11.22 -6.36 15.03
C VAL A 153 -10.93 -5.77 16.41
N GLN A 154 -9.67 -5.48 16.74
CA GLN A 154 -9.24 -5.01 18.05
C GLN A 154 -9.09 -3.47 18.11
N HIS A 155 -9.11 -2.80 16.98
CA HIS A 155 -9.06 -1.36 16.80
C HIS A 155 -10.31 -0.82 16.11
#